data_53012d4ae9046e78a454b0132efcf1b6
#
_entry.id   53012d4ae9046e78a454b0132efcf1b6
#
_cell.length_a   1.000
_cell.length_b   1.000
_cell.length_c   1.000
_cell.angle_alpha   90.00
_cell.angle_beta   90.00
_cell.angle_gamma   90.00
#
_symmetry.space_group_name_H-M   'P 1'
#
loop_
_entity.id
_entity.type
_entity.pdbx_description
1 polymer ?
#
loop_
_entity_poly.entity_id
_entity_poly.type
_entity_poly.pdbx_seq_one_letter_code
_entity_poly.pdbx_strand_id
1 'polypeptide(L)'
;MNVADGVGYSRSEVFVLVARVSFVAAVGFFSMKWIMNQLDPTNNAKRKAKKKAREQLRKLAKTDNLLWSVDMDQLTDYEMMIANHIVDPTDIRVSWENIAGLENVIQELKETVILPIQRKELFEDSQLTQAPKGILLHGPPGCGKTMIAKATAKETKTCFINLDVSILTDKWYGESQKLTSAVFSLAVKLQPCIIFIDEIDSFLRARNSQDHEATAMMKAQFMSLWDGLITDPSCTVIIMGATNRPQDLDRAILRRMPATFHIGLPNESQRMQVLKLILQHEPIAENVDIAKIAKMTENFSGSDLQELCRNASVYRVRDYLRTHTQDTYIGTDDEEYHDAVRPITMEDLLTSYKKMKTSKIHTGTLGIAKLELD
;
A
#
# COMPACT_ATOMS: atom_id res chain seq x y z
N MET A 1 83.38 24.72 8.18
CA MET A 1 82.80 25.65 7.21
C MET A 1 81.26 25.48 7.27
N ASN A 2 80.70 26.43 7.98
CA ASN A 2 79.24 26.53 8.17
C ASN A 2 78.56 27.04 6.89
N VAL A 3 77.46 26.44 6.47
CA VAL A 3 76.44 27.19 5.82
C VAL A 3 75.11 26.49 6.17
N ALA A 4 74.36 27.07 7.12
CA ALA A 4 72.95 26.84 7.34
C ALA A 4 72.30 28.16 6.97
N ASP A 5 71.92 28.30 5.68
CA ASP A 5 71.07 29.40 5.24
C ASP A 5 69.61 29.04 5.57
N GLY A 6 69.14 29.53 6.71
CA GLY A 6 67.73 29.54 7.09
C GLY A 6 67.01 30.58 6.29
N VAL A 7 66.17 30.17 5.32
CA VAL A 7 65.21 31.00 4.64
C VAL A 7 64.13 31.44 5.62
N GLY A 8 64.35 32.60 6.27
CA GLY A 8 63.37 33.25 7.14
C GLY A 8 62.22 33.86 6.35
N TYR A 9 61.13 33.19 6.26
CA TYR A 9 59.90 33.78 5.69
C TYR A 9 59.39 34.93 6.58
N SER A 10 59.14 36.07 5.97
CA SER A 10 58.50 37.21 6.65
C SER A 10 57.11 36.82 7.14
N ARG A 11 56.67 37.32 8.32
CA ARG A 11 55.36 37.08 8.88
C ARG A 11 54.23 37.39 7.87
N SER A 12 54.42 38.37 7.01
CA SER A 12 53.44 38.71 5.90
C SER A 12 53.43 37.66 4.80
N GLU A 13 54.55 37.04 4.45
CA GLU A 13 54.63 36.00 3.44
C GLU A 13 53.99 34.70 3.92
N VAL A 14 54.18 34.32 5.18
CA VAL A 14 53.54 33.18 5.81
C VAL A 14 52.03 33.40 5.85
N PHE A 15 51.57 34.61 6.19
CA PHE A 15 50.13 34.91 6.19
C PHE A 15 49.50 34.81 4.80
N VAL A 16 50.15 35.31 3.78
CA VAL A 16 49.70 35.22 2.38
C VAL A 16 49.71 33.79 1.88
N LEU A 17 50.72 32.99 2.28
CA LEU A 17 50.79 31.57 1.91
C LEU A 17 49.62 30.78 2.56
N VAL A 18 49.39 30.98 3.87
CA VAL A 18 48.25 30.33 4.59
C VAL A 18 46.90 30.74 3.98
N ALA A 19 46.73 32.01 3.67
CA ALA A 19 45.48 32.49 3.01
C ALA A 19 45.26 31.84 1.62
N ARG A 20 46.32 31.68 0.82
CA ARG A 20 46.28 31.02 -0.49
C ARG A 20 45.95 29.55 -0.34
N VAL A 21 46.59 28.83 0.58
CA VAL A 21 46.31 27.41 0.81
C VAL A 21 44.87 27.20 1.32
N SER A 22 44.43 28.06 2.25
CA SER A 22 43.04 28.01 2.75
C SER A 22 42.00 28.29 1.67
N PHE A 23 42.29 29.23 0.77
CA PHE A 23 41.39 29.52 -0.38
C PHE A 23 41.34 28.36 -1.36
N VAL A 24 42.47 27.76 -1.74
CA VAL A 24 42.53 26.59 -2.61
C VAL A 24 41.78 25.39 -1.99
N ALA A 25 42.02 25.17 -0.67
CA ALA A 25 41.29 24.10 0.06
C ALA A 25 39.78 24.35 0.10
N ALA A 26 39.34 25.58 0.34
CA ALA A 26 37.91 25.94 0.29
C ALA A 26 37.31 25.73 -1.10
N VAL A 27 37.95 26.22 -2.16
CA VAL A 27 37.51 26.02 -3.54
C VAL A 27 37.48 24.54 -3.88
N GLY A 28 38.49 23.76 -3.51
CA GLY A 28 38.53 22.30 -3.66
C GLY A 28 37.39 21.60 -2.92
N PHE A 29 37.10 22.00 -1.70
CA PHE A 29 36.00 21.45 -0.90
C PHE A 29 34.61 21.79 -1.55
N PHE A 30 34.41 23.04 -1.96
CA PHE A 30 33.15 23.44 -2.59
C PHE A 30 32.95 22.80 -3.96
N SER A 31 34.00 22.69 -4.80
CA SER A 31 33.93 22.02 -6.09
C SER A 31 33.68 20.52 -5.93
N MET A 32 34.35 19.85 -4.98
CA MET A 32 34.12 18.44 -4.70
C MET A 32 32.70 18.18 -4.15
N LYS A 33 32.21 19.03 -3.27
CA LYS A 33 30.83 19.00 -2.79
C LYS A 33 29.79 19.24 -3.90
N TRP A 34 30.09 20.15 -4.83
CA TRP A 34 29.25 20.42 -5.99
C TRP A 34 29.22 19.22 -6.96
N ILE A 35 30.38 18.63 -7.26
CA ILE A 35 30.51 17.43 -8.11
C ILE A 35 29.79 16.23 -7.47
N MET A 36 29.99 15.99 -6.16
CA MET A 36 29.28 14.92 -5.45
C MET A 36 27.76 15.12 -5.48
N ASN A 37 27.27 16.35 -5.30
CA ASN A 37 25.84 16.65 -5.42
C ASN A 37 25.28 16.45 -6.82
N GLN A 38 26.11 16.60 -7.86
CA GLN A 38 25.67 16.45 -9.26
C GLN A 38 25.78 15.02 -9.78
N LEU A 39 26.73 14.25 -9.23
CA LEU A 39 26.95 12.85 -9.54
C LEU A 39 26.06 11.90 -8.71
N ASP A 40 25.39 12.41 -7.68
CA ASP A 40 24.49 11.59 -6.86
C ASP A 40 23.17 11.33 -7.61
N PRO A 41 22.96 10.12 -8.18
CA PRO A 41 21.76 9.79 -8.95
C PRO A 41 20.49 9.87 -8.10
N THR A 42 20.66 9.86 -6.75
CA THR A 42 19.53 9.94 -5.81
C THR A 42 18.96 11.37 -5.72
N ASN A 43 19.73 12.42 -6.04
CA ASN A 43 19.25 13.80 -5.97
C ASN A 43 18.11 14.09 -6.96
N ASN A 44 18.17 13.54 -8.16
CA ASN A 44 17.09 13.69 -9.15
C ASN A 44 15.82 12.94 -8.74
N ALA A 45 15.96 11.76 -8.15
CA ALA A 45 14.87 10.99 -7.58
C ALA A 45 14.25 11.72 -6.37
N LYS A 46 15.07 12.25 -5.46
CA LYS A 46 14.64 13.07 -4.30
C LYS A 46 13.88 14.33 -4.76
N ARG A 47 14.36 15.04 -5.80
CA ARG A 47 13.67 16.23 -6.34
C ARG A 47 12.32 15.90 -6.97
N LYS A 48 12.22 14.79 -7.75
CA LYS A 48 10.96 14.33 -8.32
C LYS A 48 9.99 13.89 -7.20
N ALA A 49 10.46 13.14 -6.21
CA ALA A 49 9.68 12.73 -5.05
C ALA A 49 9.16 13.95 -4.28
N LYS A 50 10.01 14.94 -4.01
CA LYS A 50 9.63 16.19 -3.31
C LYS A 50 8.57 17.01 -4.09
N LYS A 51 8.67 17.04 -5.42
CA LYS A 51 7.66 17.73 -6.28
C LYS A 51 6.30 17.01 -6.20
N LYS A 52 6.31 15.68 -6.34
CA LYS A 52 5.10 14.85 -6.24
C LYS A 52 4.45 14.93 -4.85
N ALA A 53 5.25 14.85 -3.79
CA ALA A 53 4.78 14.99 -2.42
C ALA A 53 4.12 16.34 -2.15
N ARG A 54 4.72 17.44 -2.61
CA ARG A 54 4.13 18.78 -2.51
C ARG A 54 2.80 18.90 -3.24
N GLU A 55 2.67 18.24 -4.39
CA GLU A 55 1.43 18.23 -5.15
C GLU A 55 0.33 17.44 -4.42
N GLN A 56 0.66 16.28 -3.83
CA GLN A 56 -0.27 15.49 -3.03
C GLN A 56 -0.72 16.23 -1.76
N LEU A 57 0.23 16.80 -1.02
CA LEU A 57 -0.10 17.60 0.18
C LEU A 57 -0.93 18.84 -0.15
N ARG A 58 -0.71 19.48 -1.31
CA ARG A 58 -1.55 20.59 -1.78
C ARG A 58 -2.97 20.14 -2.14
N LYS A 59 -3.16 18.92 -2.66
CA LYS A 59 -4.49 18.37 -2.90
C LYS A 59 -5.22 18.15 -1.59
N LEU A 60 -4.57 17.52 -0.61
CA LEU A 60 -5.12 17.32 0.75
C LEU A 60 -5.52 18.65 1.41
N ALA A 61 -4.70 19.69 1.29
CA ALA A 61 -5.00 21.01 1.86
C ALA A 61 -6.16 21.75 1.15
N LYS A 62 -6.53 21.36 -0.07
CA LYS A 62 -7.68 21.95 -0.80
C LYS A 62 -8.99 21.23 -0.52
N THR A 63 -8.95 20.01 -0.04
CA THR A 63 -10.14 19.27 0.42
C THR A 63 -10.56 19.91 1.74
N ASP A 64 -11.82 20.30 1.90
CA ASP A 64 -12.43 21.14 2.97
C ASP A 64 -12.16 20.73 4.44
N ASN A 65 -11.20 19.89 4.69
CA ASN A 65 -10.76 19.50 6.01
C ASN A 65 -9.65 20.45 6.49
N LEU A 66 -10.03 21.50 7.22
CA LEU A 66 -9.14 22.37 8.02
C LEU A 66 -8.11 21.62 8.90
N LEU A 67 -8.29 20.31 9.08
CA LEU A 67 -7.43 19.44 9.90
C LEU A 67 -6.05 19.17 9.30
N TRP A 68 -5.85 19.36 7.98
CA TRP A 68 -4.60 19.00 7.30
C TRP A 68 -3.80 20.20 6.79
N SER A 69 -3.90 21.34 7.44
CA SER A 69 -3.04 22.50 7.16
C SER A 69 -1.63 22.28 7.72
N VAL A 70 -0.94 21.25 7.19
CA VAL A 70 0.47 21.03 7.52
C VAL A 70 1.31 22.06 6.77
N ASP A 71 2.04 22.87 7.52
CA ASP A 71 3.04 23.79 6.96
C ASP A 71 4.13 22.96 6.27
N MET A 72 4.15 23.04 4.93
CA MET A 72 5.09 22.25 4.11
C MET A 72 6.54 22.60 4.37
N ASP A 73 6.81 23.76 4.95
CA ASP A 73 8.17 24.20 5.27
C ASP A 73 8.69 23.59 6.57
N GLN A 74 7.80 23.00 7.39
CA GLN A 74 8.16 22.26 8.61
C GLN A 74 8.37 20.75 8.37
N LEU A 75 8.24 20.28 7.14
CA LEU A 75 8.44 18.86 6.80
C LEU A 75 9.91 18.60 6.46
N THR A 76 10.47 17.57 7.08
CA THR A 76 11.81 17.05 6.77
C THR A 76 11.84 16.41 5.38
N ASP A 77 13.02 16.27 4.79
CA ASP A 77 13.18 15.62 3.49
C ASP A 77 12.72 14.15 3.52
N TYR A 78 12.85 13.46 4.65
CA TYR A 78 12.37 12.08 4.84
C TYR A 78 10.84 12.02 4.93
N GLU A 79 10.21 12.95 5.63
CA GLU A 79 8.74 13.06 5.66
C GLU A 79 8.16 13.35 4.28
N MET A 80 8.85 14.19 3.49
CA MET A 80 8.48 14.44 2.10
C MET A 80 8.61 13.20 1.20
N MET A 81 9.55 12.31 1.48
CA MET A 81 9.63 11.02 0.78
C MET A 81 8.44 10.12 1.12
N ILE A 82 8.07 10.03 2.40
CA ILE A 82 6.89 9.27 2.84
C ILE A 82 5.59 9.89 2.32
N ALA A 83 5.51 11.20 2.21
CA ALA A 83 4.33 11.89 1.69
C ALA A 83 3.92 11.48 0.26
N ASN A 84 4.83 10.88 -0.53
CA ASN A 84 4.49 10.29 -1.82
C ASN A 84 3.58 9.06 -1.73
N HIS A 85 3.48 8.45 -0.55
CA HIS A 85 2.68 7.25 -0.27
C HIS A 85 1.36 7.59 0.42
N ILE A 86 1.09 8.88 0.59
CA ILE A 86 -0.22 9.34 1.06
C ILE A 86 -1.22 9.18 -0.09
N VAL A 87 -2.37 8.63 0.25
CA VAL A 87 -3.53 8.55 -0.64
C VAL A 87 -4.62 9.43 -0.04
N ASP A 88 -5.10 10.38 -0.83
CA ASP A 88 -6.26 11.20 -0.43
C ASP A 88 -7.50 10.30 -0.30
N PRO A 89 -8.26 10.36 0.80
CA PRO A 89 -9.50 9.60 0.93
C PRO A 89 -10.49 9.83 -0.21
N THR A 90 -10.49 11.03 -0.81
CA THR A 90 -11.35 11.38 -1.94
C THR A 90 -10.93 10.70 -3.25
N ASP A 91 -9.63 10.45 -3.42
CA ASP A 91 -9.07 9.74 -4.58
C ASP A 91 -9.25 8.21 -4.48
N ILE A 92 -9.66 7.70 -3.32
CA ILE A 92 -9.93 6.27 -3.13
C ILE A 92 -11.21 5.89 -3.89
N ARG A 93 -11.04 5.13 -4.98
CA ARG A 93 -12.15 4.65 -5.81
C ARG A 93 -12.97 3.55 -5.14
N VAL A 94 -12.38 2.83 -4.19
CA VAL A 94 -13.02 1.71 -3.48
C VAL A 94 -13.94 2.26 -2.39
N SER A 95 -15.20 1.82 -2.39
CA SER A 95 -16.19 2.06 -1.34
C SER A 95 -16.74 0.72 -0.83
N TRP A 96 -17.56 0.75 0.21
CA TRP A 96 -18.25 -0.45 0.71
C TRP A 96 -19.15 -1.11 -0.33
N GLU A 97 -19.68 -0.32 -1.25
CA GLU A 97 -20.50 -0.80 -2.38
C GLU A 97 -19.71 -1.72 -3.35
N ASN A 98 -18.38 -1.55 -3.38
CA ASN A 98 -17.49 -2.39 -4.18
C ASN A 98 -17.03 -3.66 -3.47
N ILE A 99 -17.53 -3.91 -2.24
CA ILE A 99 -17.18 -5.07 -1.43
C ILE A 99 -18.47 -5.83 -1.11
N ALA A 100 -18.57 -7.05 -1.63
CA ALA A 100 -19.71 -7.90 -1.41
C ALA A 100 -19.33 -9.14 -0.59
N GLY A 101 -20.28 -9.65 0.19
CA GLY A 101 -20.13 -10.89 0.93
C GLY A 101 -19.33 -10.79 2.22
N LEU A 102 -19.03 -9.59 2.71
CA LEU A 102 -18.27 -9.34 3.94
C LEU A 102 -19.04 -8.46 4.94
N GLU A 103 -20.36 -8.47 4.88
CA GLU A 103 -21.24 -7.59 5.64
C GLU A 103 -20.96 -7.64 7.14
N ASN A 104 -20.74 -8.83 7.70
CA ASN A 104 -20.45 -9.00 9.14
C ASN A 104 -19.12 -8.34 9.53
N VAL A 105 -18.07 -8.55 8.73
CA VAL A 105 -16.75 -7.94 8.97
C VAL A 105 -16.81 -6.43 8.83
N ILE A 106 -17.56 -5.94 7.82
CA ILE A 106 -17.78 -4.50 7.62
C ILE A 106 -18.52 -3.89 8.79
N GLN A 107 -19.56 -4.56 9.29
CA GLN A 107 -20.33 -4.08 10.44
C GLN A 107 -19.45 -4.02 11.70
N GLU A 108 -18.68 -5.07 11.97
CA GLU A 108 -17.76 -5.11 13.11
C GLU A 108 -16.67 -4.01 12.99
N LEU A 109 -16.12 -3.77 11.80
CA LEU A 109 -15.20 -2.66 11.54
C LEU A 109 -15.84 -1.29 11.75
N LYS A 110 -17.10 -1.13 11.33
CA LYS A 110 -17.85 0.12 11.56
C LYS A 110 -18.01 0.41 13.04
N GLU A 111 -18.36 -0.58 13.83
CA GLU A 111 -18.59 -0.44 15.27
C GLU A 111 -17.28 -0.24 16.04
N THR A 112 -16.23 -1.02 15.70
CA THR A 112 -14.98 -1.04 16.47
C THR A 112 -14.02 0.09 16.07
N VAL A 113 -14.04 0.52 14.81
CA VAL A 113 -13.03 1.43 14.25
C VAL A 113 -13.64 2.75 13.77
N ILE A 114 -14.68 2.68 12.92
CA ILE A 114 -15.18 3.85 12.23
C ILE A 114 -15.95 4.77 13.19
N LEU A 115 -16.86 4.23 13.98
CA LEU A 115 -17.67 5.01 14.92
C LEU A 115 -16.83 5.74 15.97
N PRO A 116 -15.82 5.11 16.63
CA PRO A 116 -14.98 5.82 17.59
C PRO A 116 -14.15 6.96 16.98
N ILE A 117 -13.80 6.86 15.69
CA ILE A 117 -13.10 7.94 14.97
C ILE A 117 -14.05 9.08 14.61
N GLN A 118 -15.23 8.74 14.06
CA GLN A 118 -16.20 9.74 13.55
C GLN A 118 -16.95 10.47 14.66
N ARG A 119 -17.18 9.78 15.79
CA ARG A 119 -17.96 10.28 16.94
C ARG A 119 -17.12 10.28 18.21
N LYS A 120 -15.93 10.84 18.13
CA LYS A 120 -14.95 10.87 19.22
C LYS A 120 -15.57 11.35 20.54
N GLU A 121 -16.49 12.31 20.48
CA GLU A 121 -17.18 12.88 21.64
C GLU A 121 -17.94 11.83 22.48
N LEU A 122 -18.44 10.75 21.83
CA LEU A 122 -19.20 9.69 22.53
C LEU A 122 -18.28 8.66 23.19
N PHE A 123 -17.00 8.65 22.82
CA PHE A 123 -16.02 7.62 23.23
C PHE A 123 -14.88 8.20 24.09
N GLU A 124 -14.86 9.52 24.36
CA GLU A 124 -13.79 10.17 25.13
C GLU A 124 -13.81 9.80 26.62
N ASP A 125 -14.99 9.53 27.20
CA ASP A 125 -15.14 9.29 28.62
C ASP A 125 -14.58 7.94 29.10
N SER A 126 -14.30 7.01 28.18
CA SER A 126 -13.82 5.67 28.53
C SER A 126 -12.68 5.22 27.63
N GLN A 127 -11.55 4.86 28.23
CA GLN A 127 -10.41 4.27 27.51
C GLN A 127 -10.75 2.90 26.88
N LEU A 128 -11.77 2.19 27.38
CA LEU A 128 -12.19 0.90 26.87
C LEU A 128 -12.95 1.00 25.53
N THR A 129 -13.52 2.14 25.23
CA THR A 129 -14.35 2.35 24.03
C THR A 129 -13.61 3.08 22.92
N GLN A 130 -12.35 3.48 23.15
CA GLN A 130 -11.54 4.15 22.13
C GLN A 130 -11.18 3.21 20.97
N ALA A 131 -11.00 3.80 19.78
CA ALA A 131 -10.55 3.04 18.61
C ALA A 131 -9.22 2.32 18.89
N PRO A 132 -9.10 1.04 18.51
CA PRO A 132 -7.85 0.31 18.66
C PRO A 132 -6.76 0.96 17.82
N LYS A 133 -5.56 1.13 18.39
CA LYS A 133 -4.40 1.71 17.70
C LYS A 133 -3.74 0.74 16.71
N GLY A 134 -4.11 -0.53 16.76
CA GLY A 134 -3.60 -1.57 15.87
C GLY A 134 -4.69 -2.51 15.43
N ILE A 135 -4.76 -2.75 14.12
CA ILE A 135 -5.78 -3.58 13.46
C ILE A 135 -5.07 -4.55 12.53
N LEU A 136 -5.43 -5.83 12.63
CA LEU A 136 -4.91 -6.87 11.75
C LEU A 136 -6.01 -7.46 10.87
N LEU A 137 -5.86 -7.32 9.56
CA LEU A 137 -6.68 -8.00 8.56
C LEU A 137 -5.94 -9.27 8.11
N HIS A 138 -6.50 -10.45 8.34
CA HIS A 138 -5.82 -11.69 7.99
C HIS A 138 -6.72 -12.68 7.26
N GLY A 139 -6.12 -13.55 6.44
CA GLY A 139 -6.85 -14.57 5.69
C GLY A 139 -6.23 -14.85 4.33
N PRO A 140 -6.81 -15.73 3.51
CA PRO A 140 -6.28 -16.14 2.22
C PRO A 140 -6.04 -14.97 1.26
N PRO A 141 -5.11 -15.11 0.30
CA PRO A 141 -4.88 -14.09 -0.70
C PRO A 141 -6.12 -13.89 -1.60
N GLY A 142 -6.29 -12.68 -2.11
CA GLY A 142 -7.38 -12.35 -3.04
C GLY A 142 -8.76 -12.20 -2.42
N CYS A 143 -8.89 -12.17 -1.07
CA CYS A 143 -10.18 -12.03 -0.39
C CYS A 143 -10.57 -10.58 -0.05
N GLY A 144 -9.81 -9.58 -0.50
CA GLY A 144 -10.22 -8.15 -0.39
C GLY A 144 -9.64 -7.39 0.80
N LYS A 145 -8.63 -7.90 1.54
CA LYS A 145 -8.03 -7.23 2.71
C LYS A 145 -7.61 -5.78 2.44
N THR A 146 -6.87 -5.55 1.37
CA THR A 146 -6.42 -4.21 0.95
C THR A 146 -7.59 -3.30 0.54
N MET A 147 -8.66 -3.89 -0.02
CA MET A 147 -9.87 -3.13 -0.37
C MET A 147 -10.61 -2.66 0.87
N ILE A 148 -10.74 -3.51 1.90
CA ILE A 148 -11.34 -3.16 3.19
C ILE A 148 -10.58 -2.02 3.85
N ALA A 149 -9.24 -2.09 3.90
CA ALA A 149 -8.42 -1.02 4.48
C ALA A 149 -8.67 0.33 3.79
N LYS A 150 -8.70 0.35 2.46
CA LYS A 150 -8.98 1.55 1.67
C LYS A 150 -10.40 2.07 1.88
N ALA A 151 -11.40 1.18 1.89
CA ALA A 151 -12.78 1.56 2.14
C ALA A 151 -12.97 2.14 3.56
N THR A 152 -12.28 1.58 4.57
CA THR A 152 -12.26 2.11 5.93
C THR A 152 -11.73 3.54 5.96
N ALA A 153 -10.59 3.80 5.31
CA ALA A 153 -10.00 5.14 5.27
C ALA A 153 -10.90 6.16 4.54
N LYS A 154 -11.57 5.74 3.46
CA LYS A 154 -12.54 6.58 2.74
C LYS A 154 -13.73 6.95 3.62
N GLU A 155 -14.30 5.98 4.31
CA GLU A 155 -15.48 6.17 5.16
C GLU A 155 -15.17 7.05 6.38
N THR A 156 -14.01 6.83 7.01
CA THR A 156 -13.56 7.64 8.15
C THR A 156 -13.06 9.02 7.73
N LYS A 157 -12.88 9.28 6.44
CA LYS A 157 -12.25 10.50 5.91
C LYS A 157 -10.89 10.78 6.56
N THR A 158 -10.15 9.73 6.87
CA THR A 158 -8.81 9.81 7.48
C THR A 158 -7.73 9.83 6.41
N CYS A 159 -6.61 10.49 6.71
CA CYS A 159 -5.42 10.38 5.88
C CYS A 159 -4.98 8.91 5.80
N PHE A 160 -4.62 8.44 4.60
CA PHE A 160 -4.21 7.06 4.37
C PHE A 160 -2.78 7.02 3.85
N ILE A 161 -1.86 6.49 4.67
CA ILE A 161 -0.47 6.25 4.28
C ILE A 161 -0.34 4.78 3.89
N ASN A 162 -0.22 4.51 2.59
CA ASN A 162 0.06 3.16 2.11
C ASN A 162 1.56 2.89 2.20
N LEU A 163 2.01 2.32 3.31
CA LEU A 163 3.41 2.08 3.57
C LEU A 163 3.88 0.80 2.87
N ASP A 164 4.69 0.97 1.83
CA ASP A 164 5.45 -0.11 1.22
C ASP A 164 6.70 -0.38 2.06
N VAL A 165 6.81 -1.60 2.56
CA VAL A 165 7.93 -2.04 3.42
C VAL A 165 9.27 -1.96 2.68
N SER A 166 9.30 -2.12 1.35
CA SER A 166 10.53 -2.02 0.54
C SER A 166 11.24 -0.67 0.74
N ILE A 167 10.47 0.41 0.93
CA ILE A 167 11.01 1.76 1.17
C ILE A 167 11.85 1.83 2.44
N LEU A 168 11.46 1.04 3.44
CA LEU A 168 12.19 0.98 4.71
C LEU A 168 13.42 0.09 4.63
N THR A 169 13.43 -0.92 3.74
CA THR A 169 14.48 -1.96 3.69
C THR A 169 15.56 -1.70 2.65
N ASP A 170 15.25 -1.02 1.55
CA ASP A 170 16.14 -0.87 0.38
C ASP A 170 17.25 0.17 0.54
N LYS A 171 17.43 0.78 1.72
CA LYS A 171 18.37 1.91 1.88
C LYS A 171 19.51 1.61 2.83
N TRP A 172 20.57 2.41 2.64
CA TRP A 172 21.82 2.35 3.39
C TRP A 172 21.60 2.40 4.90
N TYR A 173 22.48 1.71 5.62
CA TYR A 173 22.51 1.68 7.08
C TYR A 173 22.31 3.08 7.69
N GLY A 174 21.30 3.24 8.54
CA GLY A 174 20.91 4.52 9.17
C GLY A 174 19.86 5.37 8.43
N GLU A 175 19.66 5.24 7.12
CA GLU A 175 18.56 5.91 6.41
C GLU A 175 17.21 5.25 6.69
N SER A 176 17.18 3.94 6.80
CA SER A 176 15.96 3.16 7.13
C SER A 176 15.37 3.58 8.48
N GLN A 177 16.20 3.85 9.47
CA GLN A 177 15.76 4.34 10.79
C GLN A 177 15.15 5.74 10.71
N LYS A 178 15.73 6.64 9.92
CA LYS A 178 15.21 8.00 9.70
C LYS A 178 13.88 7.98 8.96
N LEU A 179 13.75 7.08 7.97
CA LEU A 179 12.50 6.88 7.24
C LEU A 179 11.41 6.31 8.14
N THR A 180 11.74 5.33 8.98
CA THR A 180 10.81 4.78 9.97
C THR A 180 10.31 5.89 10.91
N SER A 181 11.21 6.71 11.45
CA SER A 181 10.81 7.85 12.30
C SER A 181 9.95 8.86 11.54
N ALA A 182 10.27 9.10 10.26
CA ALA A 182 9.52 10.03 9.43
C ALA A 182 8.08 9.55 9.13
N VAL A 183 7.85 8.22 8.99
CA VAL A 183 6.49 7.66 8.83
C VAL A 183 5.61 8.05 10.03
N PHE A 184 6.10 7.79 11.24
CA PHE A 184 5.36 8.07 12.46
C PHE A 184 5.18 9.57 12.71
N SER A 185 6.24 10.37 12.52
CA SER A 185 6.18 11.82 12.66
C SER A 185 5.19 12.45 11.67
N LEU A 186 5.21 12.02 10.41
CA LEU A 186 4.28 12.50 9.40
C LEU A 186 2.83 12.08 9.73
N ALA A 187 2.61 10.85 10.18
CA ALA A 187 1.28 10.38 10.57
C ALA A 187 0.69 11.18 11.73
N VAL A 188 1.52 11.53 12.73
CA VAL A 188 1.12 12.39 13.85
C VAL A 188 0.78 13.81 13.39
N LYS A 189 1.51 14.36 12.43
CA LYS A 189 1.22 15.68 11.84
C LYS A 189 -0.06 15.69 11.01
N LEU A 190 -0.47 14.54 10.44
CA LEU A 190 -1.61 14.37 9.55
C LEU A 190 -2.81 13.70 10.22
N GLN A 191 -2.93 13.75 11.53
CA GLN A 191 -4.04 13.14 12.25
C GLN A 191 -5.41 13.75 11.86
N PRO A 192 -6.48 12.94 11.82
CA PRO A 192 -6.52 11.49 11.99
C PRO A 192 -5.93 10.74 10.77
N CYS A 193 -5.13 9.68 11.04
CA CYS A 193 -4.37 9.00 10.00
C CYS A 193 -4.36 7.47 10.18
N ILE A 194 -4.46 6.74 9.06
CA ILE A 194 -4.28 5.28 9.00
C ILE A 194 -2.96 4.99 8.29
N ILE A 195 -2.03 4.33 8.96
CA ILE A 195 -0.83 3.74 8.36
C ILE A 195 -1.18 2.31 7.97
N PHE A 196 -1.29 2.03 6.68
CA PHE A 196 -1.57 0.70 6.17
C PHE A 196 -0.30 0.01 5.70
N ILE A 197 -0.11 -1.23 6.13
CA ILE A 197 1.03 -2.08 5.77
C ILE A 197 0.48 -3.37 5.19
N ASP A 198 0.62 -3.54 3.87
CA ASP A 198 0.29 -4.79 3.22
C ASP A 198 1.43 -5.80 3.41
N GLU A 199 1.09 -7.09 3.45
CA GLU A 199 2.04 -8.16 3.69
C GLU A 199 2.96 -7.89 4.90
N ILE A 200 2.36 -7.46 6.01
CA ILE A 200 3.08 -7.07 7.23
C ILE A 200 4.01 -8.17 7.75
N ASP A 201 3.72 -9.43 7.44
CA ASP A 201 4.54 -10.59 7.75
C ASP A 201 5.90 -10.58 7.01
N SER A 202 6.01 -9.92 5.87
CA SER A 202 7.29 -9.76 5.18
C SER A 202 8.30 -8.95 6.00
N PHE A 203 7.82 -8.03 6.83
CA PHE A 203 8.63 -7.10 7.61
C PHE A 203 8.68 -7.46 9.10
N LEU A 204 7.53 -7.78 9.71
CA LEU A 204 7.38 -7.99 11.16
C LEU A 204 7.24 -9.47 11.54
N ARG A 205 7.88 -10.34 10.77
CA ARG A 205 7.95 -11.78 11.07
C ARG A 205 8.71 -12.05 12.35
N ALA A 206 8.40 -13.17 13.01
CA ALA A 206 9.12 -13.67 14.16
C ALA A 206 10.64 -13.75 13.88
N ARG A 207 11.45 -13.38 14.85
CA ARG A 207 12.91 -13.29 14.71
C ARG A 207 13.49 -14.65 14.37
N ASN A 208 14.24 -14.71 13.27
CA ASN A 208 15.08 -15.85 12.93
C ASN A 208 16.56 -15.49 13.22
N SER A 209 17.36 -16.49 13.57
CA SER A 209 18.80 -16.33 13.81
C SER A 209 19.59 -15.82 12.61
N GLN A 210 18.97 -15.77 11.43
CA GLN A 210 19.55 -15.26 10.18
C GLN A 210 19.11 -13.83 9.82
N ASP A 211 18.31 -13.17 10.65
CA ASP A 211 17.93 -11.78 10.38
C ASP A 211 19.17 -10.88 10.46
N HIS A 212 19.40 -10.08 9.42
CA HIS A 212 20.46 -9.07 9.44
C HIS A 212 20.24 -8.09 10.59
N GLU A 213 21.30 -7.75 11.29
CA GLU A 213 21.29 -6.84 12.46
C GLU A 213 20.55 -5.51 12.13
N ALA A 214 20.75 -4.96 10.92
CA ALA A 214 20.09 -3.75 10.47
C ALA A 214 18.56 -3.88 10.45
N THR A 215 18.03 -5.03 10.00
CA THR A 215 16.59 -5.31 9.98
C THR A 215 16.03 -5.46 11.38
N ALA A 216 16.78 -6.13 12.27
CA ALA A 216 16.38 -6.28 13.68
C ALA A 216 16.31 -4.93 14.41
N MET A 217 17.28 -4.04 14.16
CA MET A 217 17.28 -2.68 14.74
C MET A 217 16.10 -1.84 14.21
N MET A 218 15.81 -1.93 12.93
CA MET A 218 14.66 -1.21 12.32
C MET A 218 13.33 -1.72 12.88
N LYS A 219 13.14 -3.04 13.00
CA LYS A 219 11.98 -3.65 13.67
C LYS A 219 11.82 -3.12 15.10
N ALA A 220 12.91 -3.10 15.88
CA ALA A 220 12.89 -2.63 17.26
C ALA A 220 12.50 -1.15 17.33
N GLN A 221 13.01 -0.31 16.45
CA GLN A 221 12.66 1.11 16.37
C GLN A 221 11.20 1.31 15.97
N PHE A 222 10.72 0.57 14.96
CA PHE A 222 9.32 0.60 14.54
C PHE A 222 8.39 0.28 15.72
N MET A 223 8.70 -0.77 16.47
CA MET A 223 7.92 -1.16 17.66
C MET A 223 7.96 -0.11 18.76
N SER A 224 9.12 0.51 19.02
CA SER A 224 9.26 1.57 20.01
C SER A 224 8.44 2.81 19.66
N LEU A 225 8.46 3.23 18.38
CA LEU A 225 7.65 4.35 17.90
C LEU A 225 6.15 4.05 17.96
N TRP A 226 5.77 2.81 17.66
CA TRP A 226 4.38 2.35 17.79
C TRP A 226 3.90 2.41 19.25
N ASP A 227 4.72 1.95 20.19
CA ASP A 227 4.41 2.06 21.63
C ASP A 227 4.18 3.51 22.05
N GLY A 228 4.96 4.45 21.52
CA GLY A 228 4.75 5.87 21.72
C GLY A 228 3.37 6.36 21.27
N LEU A 229 2.85 5.84 20.13
CA LEU A 229 1.48 6.16 19.67
C LEU A 229 0.41 5.53 20.56
N ILE A 230 0.65 4.30 21.06
CA ILE A 230 -0.31 3.59 21.91
C ILE A 230 -0.49 4.32 23.24
N THR A 231 0.59 4.83 23.81
CA THR A 231 0.59 5.49 25.12
C THR A 231 0.03 6.90 25.11
N ASP A 232 -0.10 7.54 23.94
CA ASP A 232 -0.69 8.86 23.81
C ASP A 232 -2.21 8.75 23.52
N PRO A 233 -3.09 9.08 24.48
CA PRO A 233 -4.52 9.01 24.28
C PRO A 233 -5.04 10.05 23.29
N SER A 234 -4.36 11.18 23.10
CA SER A 234 -4.74 12.24 22.18
C SER A 234 -4.44 11.88 20.72
N CYS A 235 -3.54 10.92 20.51
CA CYS A 235 -3.12 10.49 19.17
C CYS A 235 -4.24 9.70 18.47
N THR A 236 -4.61 10.09 17.25
CA THR A 236 -5.61 9.43 16.40
C THR A 236 -4.99 8.71 15.20
N VAL A 237 -3.77 8.20 15.38
CA VAL A 237 -3.08 7.38 14.37
C VAL A 237 -3.37 5.91 14.63
N ILE A 238 -3.78 5.19 13.58
CA ILE A 238 -4.07 3.75 13.61
C ILE A 238 -3.12 3.04 12.66
N ILE A 239 -2.52 1.94 13.12
CA ILE A 239 -1.74 1.05 12.25
C ILE A 239 -2.61 -0.13 11.86
N MET A 240 -2.83 -0.28 10.54
CA MET A 240 -3.62 -1.37 9.98
C MET A 240 -2.71 -2.27 9.15
N GLY A 241 -2.52 -3.51 9.59
CA GLY A 241 -1.74 -4.51 8.86
C GLY A 241 -2.61 -5.50 8.11
N ALA A 242 -2.17 -5.95 6.94
CA ALA A 242 -2.77 -7.06 6.23
C ALA A 242 -1.75 -8.19 6.08
N THR A 243 -2.18 -9.44 6.27
CA THR A 243 -1.32 -10.62 6.11
C THR A 243 -2.08 -11.83 5.58
N ASN A 244 -1.40 -12.65 4.80
CA ASN A 244 -1.86 -13.97 4.40
C ASN A 244 -1.38 -15.05 5.37
N ARG A 245 -0.43 -14.75 6.28
CA ARG A 245 0.25 -15.71 7.17
C ARG A 245 0.33 -15.16 8.59
N PRO A 246 -0.79 -15.07 9.32
CA PRO A 246 -0.80 -14.51 10.67
C PRO A 246 0.07 -15.29 11.66
N GLN A 247 0.29 -16.60 11.41
CA GLN A 247 1.16 -17.44 12.21
C GLN A 247 2.65 -17.06 12.13
N ASP A 248 3.08 -16.36 11.08
CA ASP A 248 4.47 -15.95 10.88
C ASP A 248 4.81 -14.64 11.62
N LEU A 249 3.77 -13.93 12.11
CA LEU A 249 3.96 -12.66 12.82
C LEU A 249 4.54 -12.88 14.22
N ASP A 250 5.39 -11.92 14.65
CA ASP A 250 5.90 -11.88 16.01
C ASP A 250 4.74 -11.67 17.03
N ARG A 251 4.76 -12.43 18.12
CA ARG A 251 3.78 -12.29 19.20
C ARG A 251 3.68 -10.89 19.79
N ALA A 252 4.81 -10.16 19.80
CA ALA A 252 4.84 -8.78 20.26
C ALA A 252 4.03 -7.84 19.33
N ILE A 253 4.01 -8.13 18.03
CA ILE A 253 3.18 -7.41 17.05
C ILE A 253 1.70 -7.73 17.26
N LEU A 254 1.36 -9.02 17.42
CA LEU A 254 -0.03 -9.43 17.66
C LEU A 254 -0.64 -8.78 18.91
N ARG A 255 0.17 -8.56 19.97
CA ARG A 255 -0.28 -7.83 21.17
C ARG A 255 -0.60 -6.35 20.90
N ARG A 256 0.03 -5.74 19.90
CA ARG A 256 -0.21 -4.35 19.49
C ARG A 256 -1.34 -4.19 18.49
N MET A 257 -1.84 -5.32 17.96
CA MET A 257 -2.98 -5.41 17.06
C MET A 257 -4.15 -6.16 17.72
N PRO A 258 -4.78 -5.59 18.76
CA PRO A 258 -5.83 -6.29 19.51
C PRO A 258 -7.09 -6.54 18.68
N ALA A 259 -7.38 -5.68 17.69
CA ALA A 259 -8.50 -5.86 16.77
C ALA A 259 -8.06 -6.69 15.57
N THR A 260 -8.53 -7.95 15.52
CA THR A 260 -8.17 -8.88 14.45
C THR A 260 -9.41 -9.29 13.68
N PHE A 261 -9.39 -9.13 12.34
CA PHE A 261 -10.50 -9.45 11.46
C PHE A 261 -10.07 -10.55 10.48
N HIS A 262 -10.79 -11.67 10.54
CA HIS A 262 -10.56 -12.77 9.61
C HIS A 262 -11.38 -12.59 8.33
N ILE A 263 -10.69 -12.49 7.19
CA ILE A 263 -11.29 -12.35 5.86
C ILE A 263 -11.05 -13.66 5.12
N GLY A 264 -12.02 -14.57 5.25
CA GLY A 264 -11.95 -15.90 4.67
C GLY A 264 -12.32 -15.97 3.20
N LEU A 265 -12.25 -17.18 2.64
CA LEU A 265 -12.81 -17.42 1.31
C LEU A 265 -14.35 -17.26 1.36
N PRO A 266 -14.95 -16.70 0.32
CA PRO A 266 -16.38 -16.46 0.27
C PRO A 266 -17.16 -17.79 0.17
N ASN A 267 -18.26 -17.92 0.93
CA ASN A 267 -19.21 -19.02 0.79
C ASN A 267 -20.04 -18.88 -0.51
N GLU A 268 -20.89 -19.84 -0.83
CA GLU A 268 -21.68 -19.84 -2.08
C GLU A 268 -22.52 -18.59 -2.25
N SER A 269 -23.23 -18.14 -1.21
CA SER A 269 -24.05 -16.92 -1.24
C SER A 269 -23.19 -15.67 -1.45
N GLN A 270 -22.06 -15.60 -0.77
CA GLN A 270 -21.09 -14.48 -0.92
C GLN A 270 -20.46 -14.47 -2.31
N ARG A 271 -20.11 -15.64 -2.88
CA ARG A 271 -19.63 -15.70 -4.27
C ARG A 271 -20.67 -15.23 -5.27
N MET A 272 -21.93 -15.57 -5.04
CA MET A 272 -23.04 -15.07 -5.88
C MET A 272 -23.16 -13.54 -5.83
N GLN A 273 -23.02 -12.94 -4.64
CA GLN A 273 -23.01 -11.48 -4.46
C GLN A 273 -21.81 -10.83 -5.15
N VAL A 274 -20.61 -11.41 -4.99
CA VAL A 274 -19.39 -10.93 -5.66
C VAL A 274 -19.52 -11.01 -7.18
N LEU A 275 -20.03 -12.12 -7.72
CA LEU A 275 -20.27 -12.26 -9.17
C LEU A 275 -21.28 -11.25 -9.69
N LYS A 276 -22.38 -11.03 -8.96
CA LYS A 276 -23.37 -9.98 -9.32
C LYS A 276 -22.74 -8.60 -9.38
N LEU A 277 -21.90 -8.28 -8.40
CA LEU A 277 -21.21 -7.00 -8.34
C LEU A 277 -20.24 -6.82 -9.51
N ILE A 278 -19.42 -7.83 -9.82
CA ILE A 278 -18.45 -7.77 -10.92
C ILE A 278 -19.16 -7.63 -12.28
N LEU A 279 -20.26 -8.32 -12.46
CA LEU A 279 -21.00 -8.36 -13.72
C LEU A 279 -22.04 -7.23 -13.84
N GLN A 280 -22.22 -6.37 -12.84
CA GLN A 280 -23.28 -5.36 -12.79
C GLN A 280 -23.30 -4.40 -13.98
N HIS A 281 -22.13 -4.07 -14.51
CA HIS A 281 -21.96 -3.10 -15.61
C HIS A 281 -21.53 -3.78 -16.93
N GLU A 282 -21.51 -5.11 -16.96
CA GLU A 282 -21.16 -5.87 -18.17
C GLU A 282 -22.40 -6.32 -18.92
N PRO A 283 -22.39 -6.33 -20.25
CA PRO A 283 -23.47 -6.91 -21.04
C PRO A 283 -23.51 -8.43 -20.88
N ILE A 284 -24.57 -8.94 -20.27
CA ILE A 284 -24.73 -10.35 -19.92
C ILE A 284 -25.92 -10.89 -20.72
N ALA A 285 -25.81 -12.10 -21.29
CA ALA A 285 -26.90 -12.78 -21.95
C ALA A 285 -27.94 -13.30 -20.92
N GLU A 286 -29.19 -13.36 -21.29
CA GLU A 286 -30.28 -13.80 -20.42
C GLU A 286 -30.13 -15.24 -19.89
N ASN A 287 -29.36 -16.08 -20.60
CA ASN A 287 -29.13 -17.48 -20.24
C ASN A 287 -28.06 -17.68 -19.14
N VAL A 288 -27.48 -16.60 -18.60
CA VAL A 288 -26.41 -16.69 -17.57
C VAL A 288 -27.04 -16.96 -16.22
N ASP A 289 -26.74 -18.14 -15.66
CA ASP A 289 -27.10 -18.53 -14.30
C ASP A 289 -25.92 -18.30 -13.33
N ILE A 290 -25.97 -17.15 -12.65
CA ILE A 290 -24.94 -16.76 -11.67
C ILE A 290 -24.90 -17.72 -10.48
N ALA A 291 -26.06 -18.26 -10.05
CA ALA A 291 -26.12 -19.19 -8.92
C ALA A 291 -25.37 -20.49 -9.26
N LYS A 292 -25.55 -21.01 -10.48
CA LYS A 292 -24.82 -22.18 -10.95
C LYS A 292 -23.30 -21.95 -10.96
N ILE A 293 -22.84 -20.78 -11.44
CA ILE A 293 -21.42 -20.43 -11.41
C ILE A 293 -20.92 -20.32 -9.97
N ALA A 294 -21.66 -19.67 -9.06
CA ALA A 294 -21.29 -19.56 -7.66
C ALA A 294 -21.15 -20.92 -6.98
N LYS A 295 -22.00 -21.88 -7.30
CA LYS A 295 -21.91 -23.26 -6.80
C LYS A 295 -20.67 -23.98 -7.34
N MET A 296 -20.37 -23.82 -8.63
CA MET A 296 -19.22 -24.49 -9.26
C MET A 296 -17.87 -23.92 -8.82
N THR A 297 -17.81 -22.67 -8.38
CA THR A 297 -16.58 -21.96 -8.00
C THR A 297 -16.22 -22.11 -6.51
N GLU A 298 -16.44 -23.29 -5.94
CA GLU A 298 -16.02 -23.60 -4.58
C GLU A 298 -14.51 -23.34 -4.41
N ASN A 299 -14.13 -22.75 -3.26
CA ASN A 299 -12.75 -22.36 -2.92
C ASN A 299 -12.14 -21.28 -3.85
N PHE A 300 -12.96 -20.55 -4.59
CA PHE A 300 -12.48 -19.37 -5.33
C PHE A 300 -12.51 -18.13 -4.43
N SER A 301 -11.42 -17.38 -4.45
CA SER A 301 -11.33 -16.05 -3.83
C SER A 301 -12.05 -15.00 -4.68
N GLY A 302 -12.23 -13.80 -4.14
CA GLY A 302 -12.78 -12.67 -4.89
C GLY A 302 -11.96 -12.34 -6.16
N SER A 303 -10.63 -12.39 -6.07
CA SER A 303 -9.73 -12.19 -7.22
C SER A 303 -9.89 -13.29 -8.27
N ASP A 304 -10.13 -14.54 -7.85
CA ASP A 304 -10.37 -15.63 -8.80
C ASP A 304 -11.69 -15.44 -9.55
N LEU A 305 -12.74 -15.00 -8.85
CA LEU A 305 -14.03 -14.70 -9.48
C LEU A 305 -13.93 -13.54 -10.46
N GLN A 306 -13.16 -12.52 -10.12
CA GLN A 306 -12.87 -11.40 -11.01
C GLN A 306 -12.11 -11.86 -12.27
N GLU A 307 -11.10 -12.70 -12.10
CA GLU A 307 -10.33 -13.25 -13.21
C GLU A 307 -11.20 -14.18 -14.11
N LEU A 308 -12.12 -14.95 -13.52
CA LEU A 308 -13.09 -15.76 -14.23
C LEU A 308 -13.97 -14.88 -15.16
N CYS A 309 -14.53 -13.81 -14.63
CA CYS A 309 -15.36 -12.88 -15.39
C CYS A 309 -14.52 -12.13 -16.45
N ARG A 310 -13.30 -11.72 -16.11
CA ARG A 310 -12.39 -11.07 -17.05
C ARG A 310 -12.06 -11.96 -18.24
N ASN A 311 -11.74 -13.24 -18.02
CA ASN A 311 -11.45 -14.18 -19.08
C ASN A 311 -12.70 -14.39 -19.98
N ALA A 312 -13.90 -14.50 -19.40
CA ALA A 312 -15.13 -14.61 -20.14
C ALA A 312 -15.40 -13.37 -21.02
N SER A 313 -15.14 -12.17 -20.48
CA SER A 313 -15.24 -10.93 -21.26
C SER A 313 -14.21 -10.87 -22.40
N VAL A 314 -12.98 -11.37 -22.20
CA VAL A 314 -11.97 -11.44 -23.26
C VAL A 314 -12.37 -12.40 -24.37
N TYR A 315 -13.06 -13.51 -24.06
CA TYR A 315 -13.50 -14.46 -25.10
C TYR A 315 -14.47 -13.84 -26.08
N ARG A 316 -15.46 -13.05 -25.64
CA ARG A 316 -16.39 -12.34 -26.53
C ARG A 316 -15.68 -11.38 -27.50
N VAL A 317 -14.68 -10.64 -26.98
CA VAL A 317 -13.88 -9.70 -27.79
C VAL A 317 -13.03 -10.47 -28.81
N ARG A 318 -12.43 -11.57 -28.39
CA ARG A 318 -11.65 -12.42 -29.31
C ARG A 318 -12.50 -13.01 -30.43
N ASP A 319 -13.73 -13.43 -30.11
CA ASP A 319 -14.64 -13.97 -31.11
C ASP A 319 -15.05 -12.88 -32.13
N TYR A 320 -15.31 -11.67 -31.64
CA TYR A 320 -15.59 -10.51 -32.51
C TYR A 320 -14.40 -10.25 -33.47
N LEU A 321 -13.19 -10.20 -32.95
CA LEU A 321 -12.00 -9.97 -33.77
C LEU A 321 -11.78 -11.08 -34.81
N ARG A 322 -12.10 -12.35 -34.49
CA ARG A 322 -12.00 -13.47 -35.45
C ARG A 322 -13.00 -13.39 -36.58
N THR A 323 -14.20 -12.89 -36.29
CA THR A 323 -15.25 -12.75 -37.32
C THR A 323 -15.06 -11.53 -38.21
N HIS A 324 -14.35 -10.49 -37.72
CA HIS A 324 -14.18 -9.21 -38.42
C HIS A 324 -12.73 -8.96 -38.90
N THR A 325 -11.83 -9.96 -38.84
CA THR A 325 -10.42 -9.84 -39.27
C THR A 325 -10.24 -9.73 -40.79
N GLN A 326 -11.30 -9.86 -41.61
CA GLN A 326 -11.19 -9.79 -43.05
C GLN A 326 -11.69 -8.48 -43.67
N ASP A 327 -12.37 -7.61 -42.92
CA ASP A 327 -12.90 -6.36 -43.46
C ASP A 327 -12.40 -5.16 -42.66
N THR A 328 -11.41 -4.50 -43.27
CA THR A 328 -11.20 -3.04 -43.28
C THR A 328 -10.99 -2.31 -41.96
N TYR A 329 -9.78 -1.83 -41.77
CA TYR A 329 -9.46 -0.61 -41.04
C TYR A 329 -10.28 0.58 -41.57
N ILE A 330 -11.52 0.77 -41.14
CA ILE A 330 -12.29 1.99 -41.42
C ILE A 330 -13.16 2.33 -40.22
N GLY A 331 -12.97 3.53 -39.71
CA GLY A 331 -13.95 4.20 -38.86
C GLY A 331 -13.47 4.52 -37.45
N THR A 332 -13.34 5.80 -37.23
CA THR A 332 -12.88 6.50 -36.05
C THR A 332 -14.01 6.84 -35.07
N ASP A 333 -14.93 5.93 -34.75
CA ASP A 333 -15.93 6.19 -33.72
C ASP A 333 -15.93 5.08 -32.69
N ASP A 334 -15.36 5.39 -31.51
CA ASP A 334 -15.21 4.46 -30.37
C ASP A 334 -16.58 3.94 -29.82
N GLU A 335 -17.68 4.63 -30.08
CA GLU A 335 -19.01 4.25 -29.59
C GLU A 335 -19.62 3.08 -30.37
N GLU A 336 -19.34 2.91 -31.66
CA GLU A 336 -19.87 1.83 -32.50
C GLU A 336 -19.31 0.44 -32.14
N TYR A 337 -18.08 0.38 -31.54
CA TYR A 337 -17.45 -0.89 -31.20
C TYR A 337 -18.06 -1.58 -29.98
N HIS A 338 -18.58 -0.82 -29.01
CA HIS A 338 -19.18 -1.38 -27.80
C HIS A 338 -20.46 -2.16 -28.07
N ASP A 339 -21.30 -1.70 -29.02
CA ASP A 339 -22.54 -2.35 -29.36
C ASP A 339 -22.39 -3.55 -30.30
N ALA A 340 -21.23 -3.64 -30.99
CA ALA A 340 -20.99 -4.75 -31.94
C ALA A 340 -20.49 -6.04 -31.26
N VAL A 341 -19.99 -5.96 -30.00
CA VAL A 341 -19.48 -7.12 -29.27
C VAL A 341 -20.62 -7.82 -28.53
N ARG A 342 -20.83 -9.11 -28.83
CA ARG A 342 -21.87 -9.91 -28.17
C ARG A 342 -21.78 -9.89 -26.64
N PRO A 343 -22.90 -10.09 -25.92
CA PRO A 343 -22.86 -10.20 -24.45
C PRO A 343 -22.13 -11.46 -23.98
N ILE A 344 -21.70 -11.45 -22.71
CA ILE A 344 -21.10 -12.60 -22.04
C ILE A 344 -22.14 -13.70 -21.92
N THR A 345 -21.82 -14.91 -22.41
CA THR A 345 -22.67 -16.08 -22.35
C THR A 345 -22.29 -17.03 -21.23
N MET A 346 -23.21 -17.95 -20.89
CA MET A 346 -22.89 -19.02 -19.92
C MET A 346 -21.74 -19.90 -20.38
N GLU A 347 -21.58 -20.10 -21.68
CA GLU A 347 -20.49 -20.91 -22.25
C GLU A 347 -19.12 -20.26 -22.05
N ASP A 348 -19.02 -18.94 -22.16
CA ASP A 348 -17.78 -18.19 -21.87
C ASP A 348 -17.34 -18.38 -20.43
N LEU A 349 -18.29 -18.26 -19.48
CA LEU A 349 -18.02 -18.46 -18.07
C LEU A 349 -17.61 -19.90 -17.75
N LEU A 350 -18.26 -20.89 -18.34
CA LEU A 350 -17.90 -22.30 -18.17
C LEU A 350 -16.53 -22.62 -18.77
N THR A 351 -16.21 -22.05 -19.92
CA THR A 351 -14.90 -22.22 -20.57
C THR A 351 -13.79 -21.60 -19.72
N SER A 352 -14.04 -20.38 -19.19
CA SER A 352 -13.12 -19.72 -18.26
C SER A 352 -12.94 -20.55 -16.99
N TYR A 353 -14.01 -21.07 -16.39
CA TYR A 353 -13.97 -21.91 -15.22
C TYR A 353 -13.10 -23.18 -15.46
N LYS A 354 -13.33 -23.90 -16.56
CA LYS A 354 -12.54 -25.10 -16.90
C LYS A 354 -11.06 -24.78 -16.99
N LYS A 355 -10.69 -23.69 -17.68
CA LYS A 355 -9.31 -23.24 -17.82
C LYS A 355 -8.68 -22.91 -16.45
N MET A 356 -9.37 -22.17 -15.62
CA MET A 356 -8.86 -21.78 -14.30
C MET A 356 -8.73 -22.97 -13.36
N LYS A 357 -9.70 -23.90 -13.38
CA LYS A 357 -9.62 -25.12 -12.57
C LYS A 357 -8.39 -25.93 -12.92
N THR A 358 -8.10 -26.14 -14.19
CA THR A 358 -6.89 -26.83 -14.65
C THR A 358 -5.63 -26.14 -14.18
N SER A 359 -5.56 -24.80 -14.30
CA SER A 359 -4.41 -24.00 -13.82
C SER A 359 -4.21 -24.12 -12.31
N LYS A 360 -5.27 -24.06 -11.51
CA LYS A 360 -5.19 -24.18 -10.04
C LYS A 360 -4.76 -25.57 -9.56
N ILE A 361 -5.14 -26.63 -10.25
CA ILE A 361 -4.67 -27.98 -9.98
C ILE A 361 -3.16 -28.08 -10.19
N HIS A 362 -2.66 -27.51 -11.28
CA HIS A 362 -1.21 -27.51 -11.59
C HIS A 362 -0.39 -26.68 -10.59
N THR A 363 -0.95 -25.62 -10.01
CA THR A 363 -0.27 -24.78 -9.01
C THR A 363 -0.42 -25.30 -7.57
N GLY A 364 -1.10 -26.45 -7.36
CA GLY A 364 -1.30 -27.03 -6.03
C GLY A 364 -2.21 -26.22 -5.08
N THR A 365 -2.89 -25.20 -5.58
CA THR A 365 -3.75 -24.31 -4.81
C THR A 365 -5.10 -24.95 -4.52
N LEU A 366 -5.55 -25.88 -5.35
CA LEU A 366 -6.62 -26.82 -5.05
C LEU A 366 -5.95 -28.13 -4.62
N GLY A 367 -6.04 -28.50 -3.36
CA GLY A 367 -5.56 -29.79 -2.88
C GLY A 367 -6.04 -30.89 -3.82
N ILE A 368 -5.11 -31.72 -4.25
CA ILE A 368 -5.42 -32.95 -4.98
C ILE A 368 -6.36 -33.74 -4.08
N ALA A 369 -7.65 -33.76 -4.40
CA ALA A 369 -8.52 -34.78 -3.84
C ALA A 369 -7.83 -36.10 -4.13
N LYS A 370 -7.46 -36.85 -3.09
CA LYS A 370 -6.96 -38.22 -3.23
C LYS A 370 -7.94 -38.92 -4.16
N LEU A 371 -7.49 -39.20 -5.36
CA LEU A 371 -8.07 -40.23 -6.19
C LEU A 371 -7.76 -41.52 -5.42
N GLU A 372 -8.75 -42.02 -4.69
CA GLU A 372 -8.80 -43.41 -4.30
C GLU A 372 -8.88 -44.21 -5.61
N LEU A 373 -7.76 -44.79 -5.95
CA LEU A 373 -7.66 -45.83 -6.95
C LEU A 373 -8.15 -47.10 -6.24
N ASP A 374 -9.40 -47.47 -6.51
CA ASP A 374 -9.87 -48.85 -6.37
C ASP A 374 -9.34 -49.71 -7.50
#